data_0c216f088485c2c92f8811dde7542935
#
_entry.id   0c216f088485c2c92f8811dde7542935
#
_cell.length_a   1.000
_cell.length_b   1.000
_cell.length_c   1.000
_cell.angle_alpha   90.00
_cell.angle_beta   90.00
_cell.angle_gamma   90.00
#
_symmetry.space_group_name_H-M   'P 1'
#
loop_
_entity.id
_entity.type
_entity.pdbx_description
1 polymer ?
#
loop_
_entity_poly.entity_id
_entity_poly.type
_entity_poly.pdbx_seq_one_letter_code
_entity_poly.pdbx_strand_id
1 'polypeptide(L)'
;MPPVLSRQQGSLVVLFCGLMFSFGPLAFRALRDADAWQFLFHRSWATAVVSAAIIVAAGRNPLRSVVEAGLRQVAAGLVVAALFTLFIVALSRASAAFVLLMQSTSPFYAALFGRIFLKEPVGRDTLMAMVVAAAGVVVMVGGNVGSGDALGTLLSAILPIALGGYAVLIRSSPIRDPGVPMLVGGTAAAVAAAVVSSFGPGVVVPTYDVLMGV
;
A
#
# COMPACT_ATOMS: atom_id res chain seq x y z
N MET A 1 -27.59 -2.61 -4.74
CA MET A 1 -26.38 -2.33 -5.50
C MET A 1 -25.82 -1.01 -5.00
N PRO A 2 -24.56 -0.88 -4.65
CA PRO A 2 -23.98 0.44 -4.35
C PRO A 2 -24.08 1.32 -5.60
N PRO A 3 -24.29 2.63 -5.45
CA PRO A 3 -24.40 3.53 -6.59
C PRO A 3 -23.10 3.48 -7.41
N VAL A 4 -23.23 3.23 -8.71
CA VAL A 4 -22.09 3.26 -9.63
C VAL A 4 -21.65 4.71 -9.74
N LEU A 5 -20.46 5.01 -9.18
CA LEU A 5 -19.89 6.35 -9.26
C LEU A 5 -19.74 6.77 -10.74
N SER A 6 -20.10 8.00 -11.06
CA SER A 6 -19.78 8.57 -12.36
C SER A 6 -18.27 8.64 -12.56
N ARG A 7 -17.80 8.68 -13.82
CA ARG A 7 -16.37 8.77 -14.13
C ARG A 7 -15.70 9.95 -13.42
N GLN A 8 -16.37 11.08 -13.32
CA GLN A 8 -15.87 12.28 -12.62
C GLN A 8 -15.78 12.05 -11.11
N GLN A 9 -16.80 11.46 -10.49
CA GLN A 9 -16.79 11.12 -9.07
C GLN A 9 -15.69 10.11 -8.75
N GLY A 10 -15.51 9.09 -9.59
CA GLY A 10 -14.41 8.13 -9.44
C GLY A 10 -13.04 8.80 -9.51
N SER A 11 -12.83 9.74 -10.45
CA SER A 11 -11.57 10.49 -10.56
C SER A 11 -11.32 11.37 -9.34
N LEU A 12 -12.34 12.04 -8.81
CA LEU A 12 -12.22 12.86 -7.60
C LEU A 12 -11.87 12.02 -6.37
N VAL A 13 -12.48 10.85 -6.22
CA VAL A 13 -12.15 9.92 -5.12
C VAL A 13 -10.70 9.45 -5.23
N VAL A 14 -10.22 9.10 -6.42
CA VAL A 14 -8.82 8.69 -6.64
C VAL A 14 -7.86 9.82 -6.32
N LEU A 15 -8.15 11.06 -6.76
CA LEU A 15 -7.35 12.24 -6.43
C LEU A 15 -7.29 12.49 -4.92
N PHE A 16 -8.44 12.42 -4.25
CA PHE A 16 -8.52 12.57 -2.80
C PHE A 16 -7.71 11.49 -2.07
N CYS A 17 -7.85 10.22 -2.47
CA CYS A 17 -7.07 9.12 -1.92
C CYS A 17 -5.56 9.33 -2.14
N GLY A 18 -5.15 9.80 -3.33
CA GLY A 18 -3.76 10.11 -3.62
C GLY A 18 -3.21 11.24 -2.74
N LEU A 19 -4.02 12.29 -2.52
CA LEU A 19 -3.67 13.38 -1.61
C LEU A 19 -3.50 12.87 -0.17
N MET A 20 -4.46 12.10 0.33
CA MET A 20 -4.37 11.49 1.67
C MET A 20 -3.16 10.56 1.80
N PHE A 21 -2.88 9.77 0.77
CA PHE A 21 -1.71 8.89 0.76
C PHE A 21 -0.38 9.66 0.85
N SER A 22 -0.32 10.87 0.27
CA SER A 22 0.88 11.73 0.32
C SER A 22 1.23 12.21 1.74
N PHE A 23 0.27 12.25 2.65
CA PHE A 23 0.51 12.57 4.06
C PHE A 23 1.21 11.44 4.82
N GLY A 24 1.10 10.19 4.38
CA GLY A 24 1.72 9.04 5.05
C GLY A 24 3.23 9.18 5.26
N PRO A 25 4.03 9.44 4.22
CA PRO A 25 5.47 9.69 4.37
C PRO A 25 5.81 10.93 5.20
N LEU A 26 4.98 11.98 5.15
CA LEU A 26 5.15 13.18 5.98
C LEU A 26 4.91 12.83 7.45
N ALA A 27 3.84 12.11 7.76
CA ALA A 27 3.55 11.63 9.11
C ALA A 27 4.69 10.75 9.64
N PHE A 28 5.19 9.82 8.82
CA PHE A 28 6.35 8.98 9.20
C PHE A 28 7.60 9.81 9.52
N ARG A 29 7.86 10.88 8.74
CA ARG A 29 9.00 11.78 8.97
C ARG A 29 8.80 12.73 10.15
N ALA A 30 7.57 12.94 10.60
CA ALA A 30 7.23 13.77 11.75
C ALA A 30 7.30 13.01 13.09
N LEU A 31 7.56 11.71 13.08
CA LEU A 31 7.76 10.92 14.29
C LEU A 31 8.95 11.46 15.10
N ARG A 32 8.80 11.46 16.42
CA ARG A 32 9.81 11.95 17.36
C ARG A 32 10.50 10.83 18.10
N ASP A 33 9.73 9.91 18.66
CA ASP A 33 10.20 8.85 19.55
C ASP A 33 9.83 7.45 19.05
N ALA A 34 8.85 7.32 18.13
CA ALA A 34 8.41 6.04 17.60
C ALA A 34 9.35 5.54 16.50
N ASP A 35 9.56 4.23 16.48
CA ASP A 35 10.27 3.55 15.41
C ASP A 35 9.35 3.14 14.25
N ALA A 36 9.95 2.59 13.18
CA ALA A 36 9.23 2.17 11.98
C ALA A 36 8.19 1.08 12.27
N TRP A 37 8.46 0.17 13.21
CA TRP A 37 7.58 -0.94 13.54
C TRP A 37 6.38 -0.49 14.37
N GLN A 38 6.61 0.44 15.30
CA GLN A 38 5.55 1.07 16.09
C GLN A 38 4.59 1.86 15.19
N PHE A 39 5.12 2.64 14.25
CA PHE A 39 4.30 3.34 13.25
C PHE A 39 3.52 2.37 12.37
N LEU A 40 4.17 1.28 11.88
CA LEU A 40 3.52 0.24 11.11
C LEU A 40 2.37 -0.40 11.90
N PHE A 41 2.56 -0.66 13.21
CA PHE A 41 1.52 -1.21 14.08
C PHE A 41 0.29 -0.30 14.12
N HIS A 42 0.46 0.98 14.49
CA HIS A 42 -0.67 1.91 14.65
C HIS A 42 -1.40 2.15 13.34
N ARG A 43 -0.69 2.38 12.24
CA ARG A 43 -1.29 2.54 10.92
C ARG A 43 -2.05 1.29 10.46
N SER A 44 -1.48 0.12 10.65
CA SER A 44 -2.08 -1.14 10.21
C SER A 44 -3.29 -1.50 11.05
N TRP A 45 -3.23 -1.26 12.37
CA TRP A 45 -4.36 -1.40 13.28
C TRP A 45 -5.52 -0.46 12.89
N ALA A 46 -5.23 0.82 12.66
CA ALA A 46 -6.23 1.78 12.19
C ALA A 46 -6.89 1.33 10.88
N THR A 47 -6.09 0.85 9.92
CA THR A 47 -6.59 0.30 8.65
C THR A 47 -7.53 -0.90 8.89
N ALA A 48 -7.18 -1.80 9.80
CA ALA A 48 -8.02 -2.96 10.14
C ALA A 48 -9.35 -2.53 10.77
N VAL A 49 -9.31 -1.59 11.72
CA VAL A 49 -10.51 -1.07 12.40
C VAL A 49 -11.43 -0.36 11.40
N VAL A 50 -10.90 0.53 10.58
CA VAL A 50 -11.69 1.25 9.56
C VAL A 50 -12.30 0.26 8.55
N SER A 51 -11.53 -0.74 8.09
CA SER A 51 -12.04 -1.76 7.18
C SER A 51 -13.14 -2.60 7.81
N ALA A 52 -12.99 -2.98 9.08
CA ALA A 52 -14.03 -3.68 9.83
C ALA A 52 -15.29 -2.82 9.98
N ALA A 53 -15.13 -1.53 10.30
CA ALA A 53 -16.24 -0.58 10.43
C ALA A 53 -17.01 -0.42 9.11
N ILE A 54 -16.32 -0.35 7.97
CA ILE A 54 -16.94 -0.29 6.64
C ILE A 54 -17.76 -1.55 6.36
N ILE A 55 -17.23 -2.74 6.69
CA ILE A 55 -17.94 -4.01 6.50
C ILE A 55 -19.19 -4.05 7.37
N VAL A 56 -19.10 -3.61 8.64
CA VAL A 56 -20.24 -3.53 9.57
C VAL A 56 -21.27 -2.52 9.08
N ALA A 57 -20.86 -1.35 8.63
CA ALA A 57 -21.74 -0.33 8.07
C ALA A 57 -22.49 -0.81 6.81
N ALA A 58 -21.88 -1.75 6.06
CA ALA A 58 -22.54 -2.43 4.95
C ALA A 58 -23.52 -3.56 5.41
N GLY A 59 -23.77 -3.68 6.70
CA GLY A 59 -24.68 -4.69 7.27
C GLY A 59 -24.11 -6.11 7.31
N ARG A 60 -22.77 -6.26 7.23
CA ARG A 60 -22.10 -7.57 7.19
C ARG A 60 -21.24 -7.80 8.42
N ASN A 61 -21.01 -9.07 8.74
CA ASN A 61 -20.14 -9.45 9.84
C ASN A 61 -18.69 -9.61 9.30
N PRO A 62 -17.68 -8.89 9.84
CA PRO A 62 -16.30 -8.94 9.36
C PRO A 62 -15.71 -10.35 9.35
N LEU A 63 -15.95 -11.14 10.41
CA LEU A 63 -15.44 -12.51 10.50
C LEU A 63 -16.05 -13.43 9.44
N ARG A 64 -17.39 -13.33 9.24
CA ARG A 64 -18.06 -14.07 8.17
C ARG A 64 -17.56 -13.65 6.79
N SER A 65 -17.41 -12.34 6.56
CA SER A 65 -16.88 -11.82 5.30
C SER A 65 -15.50 -12.39 4.96
N VAL A 66 -14.61 -12.52 5.95
CA VAL A 66 -13.29 -13.14 5.76
C VAL A 66 -13.40 -14.63 5.41
N VAL A 67 -14.24 -15.38 6.11
CA VAL A 67 -14.43 -16.83 5.86
C VAL A 67 -15.07 -17.06 4.49
N GLU A 68 -16.09 -16.28 4.13
CA GLU A 68 -16.81 -16.39 2.86
C GLU A 68 -16.00 -15.86 1.66
N ALA A 69 -15.02 -15.00 1.88
CA ALA A 69 -14.17 -14.41 0.85
C ALA A 69 -13.28 -15.45 0.14
N GLY A 70 -12.93 -16.52 0.84
CA GLY A 70 -12.10 -17.59 0.31
C GLY A 70 -10.59 -17.26 0.30
N LEU A 71 -9.81 -18.29 0.03
CA LEU A 71 -8.35 -18.26 0.14
C LEU A 71 -7.69 -17.16 -0.71
N ARG A 72 -8.24 -16.87 -1.89
CA ARG A 72 -7.67 -15.86 -2.80
C ARG A 72 -7.72 -14.44 -2.21
N GLN A 73 -8.82 -14.07 -1.55
CA GLN A 73 -8.93 -12.74 -0.94
C GLN A 73 -8.08 -12.64 0.34
N VAL A 74 -7.96 -13.73 1.09
CA VAL A 74 -7.05 -13.80 2.24
C VAL A 74 -5.60 -13.67 1.76
N ALA A 75 -5.21 -14.39 0.70
CA ALA A 75 -3.89 -14.26 0.09
C ALA A 75 -3.62 -12.82 -0.40
N ALA A 76 -4.60 -12.17 -1.03
CA ALA A 76 -4.50 -10.76 -1.39
C ALA A 76 -4.29 -9.85 -0.16
N GLY A 77 -4.95 -10.14 0.96
CA GLY A 77 -4.73 -9.46 2.23
C GLY A 77 -3.30 -9.65 2.77
N LEU A 78 -2.75 -10.85 2.70
CA LEU A 78 -1.35 -11.09 3.09
C LEU A 78 -0.35 -10.33 2.20
N VAL A 79 -0.65 -10.19 0.90
CA VAL A 79 0.15 -9.34 0.01
C VAL A 79 0.04 -7.86 0.45
N VAL A 80 -1.13 -7.39 0.86
CA VAL A 80 -1.29 -6.03 1.43
C VAL A 80 -0.43 -5.87 2.69
N ALA A 81 -0.42 -6.86 3.60
CA ALA A 81 0.45 -6.81 4.79
C ALA A 81 1.94 -6.69 4.41
N ALA A 82 2.37 -7.49 3.44
CA ALA A 82 3.75 -7.42 2.93
C ALA A 82 4.05 -6.05 2.30
N LEU A 83 3.12 -5.48 1.53
CA LEU A 83 3.25 -4.14 0.94
C LEU A 83 3.35 -3.04 2.00
N PHE A 84 2.57 -3.10 3.07
CA PHE A 84 2.65 -2.15 4.18
C PHE A 84 4.00 -2.23 4.87
N THR A 85 4.46 -3.44 5.16
CA THR A 85 5.77 -3.67 5.78
C THR A 85 6.90 -3.18 4.88
N LEU A 86 6.92 -3.58 3.60
CA LEU A 86 7.89 -3.15 2.61
C LEU A 86 7.97 -1.62 2.51
N PHE A 87 6.82 -0.96 2.45
CA PHE A 87 6.75 0.50 2.33
C PHE A 87 7.36 1.21 3.53
N ILE A 88 7.00 0.80 4.75
CA ILE A 88 7.51 1.43 5.98
C ILE A 88 9.00 1.14 6.18
N VAL A 89 9.45 -0.09 5.93
CA VAL A 89 10.87 -0.43 6.01
C VAL A 89 11.68 0.30 4.93
N ALA A 90 11.15 0.48 3.73
CA ALA A 90 11.80 1.30 2.71
C ALA A 90 11.92 2.77 3.15
N LEU A 91 10.84 3.35 3.72
CA LEU A 91 10.84 4.72 4.24
C LEU A 91 11.81 4.93 5.41
N SER A 92 12.03 3.93 6.24
CA SER A 92 13.00 4.02 7.35
C SER A 92 14.46 4.00 6.87
N ARG A 93 14.73 3.54 5.64
CA ARG A 93 16.09 3.33 5.11
C ARG A 93 16.44 4.18 3.90
N ALA A 94 15.44 4.76 3.23
CA ALA A 94 15.64 5.61 2.06
C ALA A 94 14.87 6.93 2.22
N SER A 95 15.20 7.92 1.38
CA SER A 95 14.45 9.17 1.39
C SER A 95 13.00 8.95 0.94
N ALA A 96 12.04 9.67 1.55
CA ALA A 96 10.63 9.56 1.18
C ALA A 96 10.41 9.90 -0.30
N ALA A 97 11.14 10.88 -0.83
CA ALA A 97 11.08 11.25 -2.24
C ALA A 97 11.48 10.09 -3.15
N PHE A 98 12.56 9.37 -2.80
CA PHE A 98 13.04 8.22 -3.57
C PHE A 98 12.03 7.06 -3.54
N VAL A 99 11.50 6.71 -2.36
CA VAL A 99 10.51 5.64 -2.20
C VAL A 99 9.24 5.94 -3.00
N LEU A 100 8.71 7.17 -2.89
CA LEU A 100 7.50 7.57 -3.62
C LEU A 100 7.73 7.63 -5.13
N LEU A 101 8.91 8.08 -5.56
CA LEU A 101 9.28 8.06 -6.96
C LEU A 101 9.32 6.63 -7.51
N MET A 102 10.01 5.71 -6.83
CA MET A 102 10.02 4.31 -7.22
C MET A 102 8.60 3.75 -7.28
N GLN A 103 7.76 4.05 -6.29
CA GLN A 103 6.37 3.60 -6.24
C GLN A 103 5.53 4.14 -7.41
N SER A 104 5.81 5.33 -7.93
CA SER A 104 5.12 5.90 -9.10
C SER A 104 5.28 5.05 -10.37
N THR A 105 6.24 4.14 -10.41
CA THR A 105 6.42 3.17 -11.50
C THR A 105 5.47 1.97 -11.43
N SER A 106 4.70 1.81 -10.33
CA SER A 106 3.79 0.68 -10.13
C SER A 106 2.76 0.47 -11.25
N PRO A 107 2.20 1.53 -11.92
CA PRO A 107 1.30 1.32 -13.05
C PRO A 107 1.96 0.60 -14.24
N PHE A 108 3.29 0.71 -14.39
CA PHE A 108 4.03 0.01 -15.45
C PHE A 108 4.03 -1.49 -15.19
N TYR A 109 4.34 -1.89 -13.98
CA TYR A 109 4.29 -3.30 -13.57
C TYR A 109 2.86 -3.84 -13.62
N ALA A 110 1.87 -3.03 -13.23
CA ALA A 110 0.46 -3.41 -13.35
C ALA A 110 0.03 -3.63 -14.80
N ALA A 111 0.46 -2.78 -15.75
CA ALA A 111 0.20 -2.95 -17.18
C ALA A 111 0.97 -4.14 -17.77
N LEU A 112 2.24 -4.32 -17.40
CA LEU A 112 3.08 -5.44 -17.84
C LEU A 112 2.48 -6.78 -17.39
N PHE A 113 2.15 -6.91 -16.10
CA PHE A 113 1.55 -8.12 -15.56
C PHE A 113 0.12 -8.34 -16.04
N GLY A 114 -0.67 -7.26 -16.24
CA GLY A 114 -1.99 -7.33 -16.87
C GLY A 114 -1.90 -7.90 -18.28
N ARG A 115 -0.90 -7.47 -19.07
CA ARG A 115 -0.66 -8.03 -20.41
C ARG A 115 -0.25 -9.51 -20.37
N ILE A 116 0.63 -9.90 -19.43
CA ILE A 116 1.17 -11.26 -19.34
C ILE A 116 0.11 -12.25 -18.80
N PHE A 117 -0.54 -11.89 -17.69
CA PHE A 117 -1.41 -12.82 -16.96
C PHE A 117 -2.89 -12.71 -17.35
N LEU A 118 -3.36 -11.50 -17.65
CA LEU A 118 -4.77 -11.26 -18.01
C LEU A 118 -4.97 -11.09 -19.52
N LYS A 119 -3.87 -11.05 -20.31
CA LYS A 119 -3.88 -10.84 -21.77
C LYS A 119 -4.57 -9.52 -22.16
N GLU A 120 -4.56 -8.52 -21.29
CA GLU A 120 -5.14 -7.20 -21.54
C GLU A 120 -4.31 -6.46 -22.62
N PRO A 121 -4.93 -5.83 -23.62
CA PRO A 121 -4.21 -5.03 -24.58
C PRO A 121 -3.71 -3.73 -23.91
N VAL A 122 -2.42 -3.42 -24.06
CA VAL A 122 -1.87 -2.14 -23.63
C VAL A 122 -1.97 -1.14 -24.79
N GLY A 123 -2.74 -0.07 -24.58
CA GLY A 123 -2.89 1.00 -25.56
C GLY A 123 -1.56 1.73 -25.85
N ARG A 124 -1.43 2.29 -27.04
CA ARG A 124 -0.23 3.07 -27.43
C ARG A 124 -0.01 4.28 -26.52
N ASP A 125 -1.09 4.95 -26.11
CA ASP A 125 -1.04 6.10 -25.21
C ASP A 125 -0.49 5.71 -23.82
N THR A 126 -0.90 4.55 -23.31
CA THR A 126 -0.38 3.99 -22.07
C THR A 126 1.10 3.66 -22.19
N LEU A 127 1.53 3.07 -23.32
CA LEU A 127 2.94 2.76 -23.56
C LEU A 127 3.80 4.03 -23.64
N MET A 128 3.33 5.07 -24.34
CA MET A 128 3.99 6.36 -24.41
C MET A 128 4.13 7.00 -23.02
N ALA A 129 3.06 7.02 -22.23
CA ALA A 129 3.10 7.52 -20.85
C ALA A 129 4.10 6.75 -19.99
N MET A 130 4.17 5.43 -20.14
CA MET A 130 5.14 4.57 -19.44
C MET A 130 6.60 4.94 -19.81
N VAL A 131 6.89 5.17 -21.10
CA VAL A 131 8.23 5.56 -21.56
C VAL A 131 8.64 6.92 -20.98
N VAL A 132 7.73 7.91 -21.03
CA VAL A 132 8.00 9.26 -20.48
C VAL A 132 8.25 9.19 -18.97
N ALA A 133 7.44 8.43 -18.24
CA ALA A 133 7.62 8.31 -16.79
C ALA A 133 8.88 7.49 -16.44
N ALA A 134 9.22 6.44 -17.20
CA ALA A 134 10.49 5.72 -17.03
C ALA A 134 11.70 6.64 -17.26
N ALA A 135 11.66 7.50 -18.27
CA ALA A 135 12.70 8.50 -18.50
C ALA A 135 12.82 9.48 -17.31
N GLY A 136 11.69 9.93 -16.73
CA GLY A 136 11.67 10.76 -15.53
C GLY A 136 12.34 10.07 -14.33
N VAL A 137 12.07 8.77 -14.11
CA VAL A 137 12.72 7.98 -13.06
C VAL A 137 14.23 7.88 -13.28
N VAL A 138 14.66 7.59 -14.52
CA VAL A 138 16.10 7.49 -14.86
C VAL A 138 16.83 8.82 -14.58
N VAL A 139 16.23 9.95 -14.97
CA VAL A 139 16.81 11.29 -14.70
C VAL A 139 16.93 11.54 -13.20
N MET A 140 15.91 11.20 -12.40
CA MET A 140 15.94 11.42 -10.96
C MET A 140 16.91 10.47 -10.23
N VAL A 141 16.98 9.21 -10.62
CA VAL A 141 17.96 8.26 -10.05
C VAL A 141 19.39 8.63 -10.44
N GLY A 142 19.61 9.06 -11.70
CA GLY A 142 20.91 9.54 -12.18
C GLY A 142 21.36 10.85 -11.52
N GLY A 143 20.41 11.67 -11.02
CA GLY A 143 20.66 12.90 -10.26
C GLY A 143 21.05 12.69 -8.79
N ASN A 144 21.34 11.49 -8.36
CA ASN A 144 21.81 11.15 -7.01
C ASN A 144 20.86 11.62 -5.88
N VAL A 145 19.57 11.53 -6.11
CA VAL A 145 18.55 11.83 -5.09
C VAL A 145 18.62 10.77 -4.00
N GLY A 146 19.35 11.06 -2.95
CA GLY A 146 19.67 10.28 -1.76
C GLY A 146 18.88 8.98 -1.59
N SER A 147 19.39 7.90 -2.14
CA SER A 147 18.70 6.60 -2.17
C SER A 147 18.72 5.87 -0.81
N GLY A 148 19.45 6.41 0.17
CA GLY A 148 19.64 5.69 1.45
C GLY A 148 20.67 4.56 1.34
N ASP A 149 20.54 3.53 2.18
CA ASP A 149 21.39 2.34 2.13
C ASP A 149 20.96 1.38 0.98
N ALA A 150 21.81 0.38 0.70
CA ALA A 150 21.57 -0.59 -0.35
C ALA A 150 20.25 -1.37 -0.14
N LEU A 151 19.89 -1.66 1.11
CA LEU A 151 18.63 -2.34 1.43
C LEU A 151 17.42 -1.44 1.19
N GLY A 152 17.48 -0.17 1.59
CA GLY A 152 16.43 0.81 1.31
C GLY A 152 16.19 0.98 -0.19
N THR A 153 17.26 1.05 -0.98
CA THR A 153 17.21 1.10 -2.45
C THR A 153 16.54 -0.14 -3.03
N LEU A 154 16.94 -1.32 -2.60
CA LEU A 154 16.38 -2.60 -3.06
C LEU A 154 14.88 -2.72 -2.72
N LEU A 155 14.50 -2.41 -1.47
CA LEU A 155 13.10 -2.47 -1.04
C LEU A 155 12.23 -1.48 -1.81
N SER A 156 12.75 -0.27 -2.08
CA SER A 156 12.07 0.74 -2.89
C SER A 156 11.86 0.28 -4.34
N ALA A 157 12.78 -0.51 -4.91
CA ALA A 157 12.64 -1.06 -6.26
C ALA A 157 11.69 -2.26 -6.32
N ILE A 158 11.61 -3.07 -5.25
CA ILE A 158 10.69 -4.22 -5.16
C ILE A 158 9.23 -3.76 -4.96
N LEU A 159 9.02 -2.69 -4.23
CA LEU A 159 7.69 -2.19 -3.86
C LEU A 159 6.75 -1.97 -5.06
N PRO A 160 7.13 -1.27 -6.15
CA PRO A 160 6.26 -1.08 -7.29
C PRO A 160 5.96 -2.36 -8.06
N ILE A 161 6.89 -3.32 -8.08
CA ILE A 161 6.69 -4.65 -8.67
C ILE A 161 5.61 -5.41 -7.90
N ALA A 162 5.73 -5.45 -6.58
CA ALA A 162 4.76 -6.10 -5.70
C ALA A 162 3.37 -5.43 -5.78
N LEU A 163 3.33 -4.09 -5.85
CA LEU A 163 2.09 -3.34 -6.00
C LEU A 163 1.43 -3.58 -7.36
N GLY A 164 2.21 -3.65 -8.44
CA GLY A 164 1.73 -4.03 -9.78
C GLY A 164 1.16 -5.45 -9.81
N GLY A 165 1.84 -6.39 -9.16
CA GLY A 165 1.36 -7.78 -8.99
C GLY A 165 0.07 -7.85 -8.19
N TYR A 166 -0.04 -7.10 -7.10
CA TYR A 166 -1.27 -6.98 -6.31
C TYR A 166 -2.44 -6.45 -7.16
N ALA A 167 -2.21 -5.42 -7.98
CA ALA A 167 -3.24 -4.87 -8.86
C ALA A 167 -3.80 -5.91 -9.83
N VAL A 168 -2.95 -6.80 -10.37
CA VAL A 168 -3.38 -7.89 -11.24
C VAL A 168 -4.08 -8.99 -10.46
N LEU A 169 -3.59 -9.34 -9.26
CA LEU A 169 -4.23 -10.32 -8.38
C LEU A 169 -5.68 -9.91 -8.06
N ILE A 170 -5.90 -8.64 -7.73
CA ILE A 170 -7.24 -8.10 -7.46
C ILE A 170 -8.14 -8.14 -8.71
N ARG A 171 -7.60 -7.81 -9.90
CA ARG A 171 -8.37 -7.86 -11.15
C ARG A 171 -8.71 -9.29 -11.58
N SER A 172 -7.83 -10.25 -11.33
CA SER A 172 -8.02 -11.66 -11.69
C SER A 172 -9.02 -12.39 -10.80
N SER A 173 -9.39 -11.81 -9.66
CA SER A 173 -10.23 -12.45 -8.66
C SER A 173 -11.57 -11.73 -8.52
N PRO A 174 -12.73 -12.42 -8.57
CA PRO A 174 -14.00 -11.80 -8.25
C PRO A 174 -14.00 -11.36 -6.79
N ILE A 175 -13.84 -10.06 -6.57
CA ILE A 175 -13.84 -9.48 -5.22
C ILE A 175 -15.29 -9.42 -4.74
N ARG A 176 -15.65 -10.30 -3.80
CA ARG A 176 -16.96 -10.28 -3.15
C ARG A 176 -17.09 -9.10 -2.19
N ASP A 177 -16.00 -8.76 -1.52
CA ASP A 177 -15.93 -7.70 -0.54
C ASP A 177 -14.57 -6.99 -0.60
N PRO A 178 -14.53 -5.74 -1.10
CA PRO A 178 -13.28 -4.98 -1.20
C PRO A 178 -12.62 -4.68 0.16
N GLY A 179 -13.36 -4.69 1.25
CA GLY A 179 -12.86 -4.46 2.61
C GLY A 179 -12.06 -5.62 3.17
N VAL A 180 -12.30 -6.86 2.70
CA VAL A 180 -11.64 -8.05 3.26
C VAL A 180 -10.12 -8.05 3.08
N PRO A 181 -9.54 -7.77 1.90
CA PRO A 181 -8.08 -7.73 1.76
C PRO A 181 -7.43 -6.67 2.65
N MET A 182 -8.08 -5.51 2.86
CA MET A 182 -7.58 -4.46 3.75
C MET A 182 -7.68 -4.85 5.22
N LEU A 183 -8.78 -5.51 5.62
CA LEU A 183 -8.96 -6.03 6.98
C LEU A 183 -7.89 -7.09 7.31
N VAL A 184 -7.73 -8.08 6.44
CA VAL A 184 -6.73 -9.15 6.62
C VAL A 184 -5.32 -8.57 6.57
N GLY A 185 -5.03 -7.68 5.62
CA GLY A 185 -3.73 -7.03 5.45
C GLY A 185 -3.36 -6.15 6.64
N GLY A 186 -4.30 -5.33 7.11
CA GLY A 186 -4.12 -4.49 8.29
C GLY A 186 -3.89 -5.31 9.56
N THR A 187 -4.70 -6.34 9.80
CA THR A 187 -4.52 -7.21 10.98
C THR A 187 -3.21 -7.99 10.93
N ALA A 188 -2.86 -8.58 9.79
CA ALA A 188 -1.62 -9.33 9.64
C ALA A 188 -0.37 -8.44 9.81
N ALA A 189 -0.38 -7.24 9.21
CA ALA A 189 0.72 -6.28 9.36
C ALA A 189 0.82 -5.76 10.80
N ALA A 190 -0.31 -5.49 11.47
CA ALA A 190 -0.31 -5.07 12.88
C ALA A 190 0.25 -6.17 13.78
N VAL A 191 -0.16 -7.43 13.58
CA VAL A 191 0.37 -8.57 14.35
C VAL A 191 1.87 -8.73 14.11
N ALA A 192 2.32 -8.70 12.85
CA ALA A 192 3.74 -8.80 12.52
C ALA A 192 4.54 -7.66 13.17
N ALA A 193 4.06 -6.42 13.10
CA ALA A 193 4.69 -5.27 13.72
C ALA A 193 4.71 -5.38 15.25
N ALA A 194 3.63 -5.84 15.89
CA ALA A 194 3.57 -6.07 17.33
C ALA A 194 4.58 -7.12 17.78
N VAL A 195 4.71 -8.23 17.03
CA VAL A 195 5.70 -9.28 17.32
C VAL A 195 7.11 -8.74 17.23
N VAL A 196 7.44 -8.00 16.17
CA VAL A 196 8.80 -7.41 16.04
C VAL A 196 9.06 -6.37 17.12
N SER A 197 8.10 -5.49 17.41
CA SER A 197 8.23 -4.47 18.47
C SER A 197 8.35 -5.08 19.87
N SER A 198 7.82 -6.29 20.11
CA SER A 198 7.95 -6.97 21.41
C SER A 198 9.38 -7.39 21.73
N PHE A 199 10.26 -7.53 20.73
CA PHE A 199 11.69 -7.76 20.91
C PHE A 199 12.51 -6.46 21.09
N GLY A 200 11.84 -5.29 21.08
CA GLY A 200 12.42 -3.96 21.21
C GLY A 200 11.65 -3.10 22.22
N PRO A 201 11.40 -1.81 21.90
CA PRO A 201 10.75 -0.86 22.83
C PRO A 201 9.27 -1.12 23.09
N GLY A 202 8.69 -2.15 22.48
CA GLY A 202 7.26 -2.46 22.57
C GLY A 202 6.40 -1.62 21.62
N VAL A 203 5.07 -1.74 21.74
CA VAL A 203 4.10 -1.04 20.85
C VAL A 203 3.60 0.28 21.43
N VAL A 204 3.94 0.59 22.69
CA VAL A 204 3.48 1.80 23.37
C VAL A 204 4.38 2.96 22.98
N VAL A 205 3.79 4.02 22.47
CA VAL A 205 4.47 5.24 22.04
C VAL A 205 3.76 6.47 22.59
N PRO A 206 4.40 7.66 22.64
CA PRO A 206 3.75 8.91 23.02
C PRO A 206 2.50 9.19 22.16
N THR A 207 1.51 9.84 22.76
CA THR A 207 0.21 10.13 22.10
C THR A 207 0.40 10.89 20.78
N TYR A 208 1.41 11.76 20.69
CA TYR A 208 1.72 12.48 19.46
C TYR A 208 2.03 11.52 18.29
N ASP A 209 2.89 10.54 18.52
CA ASP A 209 3.31 9.59 17.47
C ASP A 209 2.19 8.61 17.12
N VAL A 210 1.30 8.27 18.09
CA VAL A 210 0.07 7.49 17.80
C VAL A 210 -0.82 8.26 16.82
N LEU A 211 -1.05 9.56 17.07
CA LEU A 211 -1.88 10.39 16.18
C LEU A 211 -1.29 10.53 14.77
N MET A 212 0.02 10.46 14.61
CA MET A 212 0.67 10.44 13.30
C MET A 212 0.55 9.08 12.59
N GLY A 213 0.37 8.00 13.34
CA GLY A 213 0.23 6.63 12.81
C GLY A 213 -1.21 6.24 12.43
N VAL A 214 -2.21 6.94 12.91
CA VAL A 214 -3.64 6.71 12.64
C VAL A 214 -4.15 7.59 11.52
#